data_df6ba04da4a91e632029d19520dfa54c
#
_entry.id   df6ba04da4a91e632029d19520dfa54c
#
_cell.length_a   1.000
_cell.length_b   1.000
_cell.length_c   1.000
_cell.angle_alpha   90.00
_cell.angle_beta   90.00
_cell.angle_gamma   90.00
#
_symmetry.space_group_name_H-M   'P 1'
#
loop_
_entity.id
_entity.type
_entity.pdbx_description
1 polymer ?
#
loop_
_entity_poly.entity_id
_entity_poly.type
_entity_poly.pdbx_seq_one_letter_code
_entity_poly.pdbx_strand_id
1 'polypeptide(L)'
;LTIVSKAVQYYVMKVSSDLSGIKSWPTGDRPREKLFRQGAHKLSSSELLAIILGSGTRGLSALDLGRQIIQHFKQLRGMESAEPAQWRKIKGLGAAKIACLKAAVELGKRIREEEALDLGPGIKSSADAARIVLPGLRDCKREIFKVFFLNSRHKIIDIVEVVEGTVDQANPIIREIFHKALQHFAAAIICAHNHPSGNREPSPQDKAFTCDLVKAGKVIGVEVLDHIIIAGEDYYSFADAGEI
;
A
#
# COMPACT_ATOMS: atom_id res chain seq x y z
N LEU A 1 -27.35 9.75 59.32
CA LEU A 1 -26.08 9.45 58.61
C LEU A 1 -26.29 8.62 57.30
N THR A 2 -27.51 8.09 57.04
CA THR A 2 -27.74 7.11 55.96
C THR A 2 -28.14 7.72 54.58
N ILE A 3 -28.70 8.94 54.54
CA ILE A 3 -29.23 9.57 53.32
C ILE A 3 -28.10 10.28 52.53
N VAL A 4 -27.19 10.96 53.24
CA VAL A 4 -26.04 11.66 52.63
C VAL A 4 -25.06 10.67 51.98
N SER A 5 -24.86 9.50 52.62
CA SER A 5 -24.00 8.43 52.08
C SER A 5 -24.54 7.87 50.75
N LYS A 6 -25.85 7.66 50.62
CA LYS A 6 -26.48 7.16 49.40
C LYS A 6 -26.47 8.19 48.28
N ALA A 7 -26.66 9.47 48.59
CA ALA A 7 -26.57 10.55 47.60
C ALA A 7 -25.15 10.74 47.06
N VAL A 8 -24.14 10.72 47.94
CA VAL A 8 -22.73 10.79 47.56
C VAL A 8 -22.34 9.55 46.72
N GLN A 9 -22.78 8.37 47.11
CA GLN A 9 -22.50 7.13 46.38
C GLN A 9 -23.20 7.10 45.02
N TYR A 10 -24.43 7.64 44.91
CA TYR A 10 -25.14 7.81 43.66
C TYR A 10 -24.47 8.86 42.75
N TYR A 11 -23.98 9.98 43.33
CA TYR A 11 -23.26 11.02 42.59
C TYR A 11 -21.89 10.53 42.11
N VAL A 12 -21.14 9.82 42.92
CA VAL A 12 -19.86 9.17 42.56
C VAL A 12 -20.07 8.12 41.47
N MET A 13 -21.12 7.29 41.55
CA MET A 13 -21.48 6.34 40.49
C MET A 13 -21.91 7.03 39.20
N LYS A 14 -22.65 8.12 39.28
CA LYS A 14 -23.09 8.88 38.10
C LYS A 14 -21.94 9.62 37.43
N VAL A 15 -21.04 10.22 38.20
CA VAL A 15 -19.83 10.89 37.70
C VAL A 15 -18.84 9.86 37.12
N SER A 16 -18.71 8.68 37.72
CA SER A 16 -17.85 7.61 37.19
C SER A 16 -18.43 6.98 35.91
N SER A 17 -19.75 6.94 35.71
CA SER A 17 -20.38 6.44 34.48
C SER A 17 -20.29 7.43 33.32
N ASP A 18 -20.27 8.73 33.60
CA ASP A 18 -20.12 9.77 32.58
C ASP A 18 -18.65 9.95 32.13
N LEU A 19 -17.66 9.57 32.95
CA LEU A 19 -16.22 9.67 32.62
C LEU A 19 -15.66 8.45 31.90
N SER A 20 -16.45 7.39 31.70
CA SER A 20 -15.94 6.12 31.13
C SER A 20 -16.03 6.01 29.62
N GLY A 21 -16.63 6.97 28.92
CA GLY A 21 -16.79 6.93 27.46
C GLY A 21 -15.61 7.54 26.70
N ILE A 22 -15.29 7.00 25.52
CA ILE A 22 -14.26 7.56 24.59
C ILE A 22 -14.48 9.05 24.32
N LYS A 23 -15.72 9.54 24.45
CA LYS A 23 -16.07 10.96 24.28
C LYS A 23 -15.49 11.87 25.36
N SER A 24 -15.14 11.35 26.53
CA SER A 24 -14.50 12.13 27.62
C SER A 24 -12.98 12.23 27.46
N TRP A 25 -12.39 11.48 26.54
CA TRP A 25 -10.95 11.51 26.31
C TRP A 25 -10.51 12.82 25.63
N PRO A 26 -9.25 13.24 25.82
CA PRO A 26 -8.68 14.31 25.04
C PRO A 26 -8.89 14.05 23.54
N THR A 27 -9.21 15.09 22.78
CA THR A 27 -9.54 14.96 21.34
C THR A 27 -8.44 14.23 20.56
N GLY A 28 -7.16 14.42 20.96
CA GLY A 28 -6.03 13.75 20.32
C GLY A 28 -5.96 12.23 20.52
N ASP A 29 -6.61 11.71 21.55
CA ASP A 29 -6.56 10.29 21.92
C ASP A 29 -7.78 9.51 21.44
N ARG A 30 -8.79 10.21 20.94
CA ARG A 30 -9.98 9.56 20.39
C ARG A 30 -9.65 8.90 19.05
N PRO A 31 -10.03 7.62 18.84
CA PRO A 31 -9.63 6.88 17.65
C PRO A 31 -9.97 7.54 16.30
N ARG A 32 -11.14 8.19 16.19
CA ARG A 32 -11.55 8.87 14.95
C ARG A 32 -10.70 10.10 14.65
N GLU A 33 -10.50 10.94 15.64
CA GLU A 33 -9.68 12.15 15.54
C GLU A 33 -8.22 11.81 15.30
N LYS A 34 -7.73 10.74 15.95
CA LYS A 34 -6.39 10.20 15.73
C LYS A 34 -6.23 9.68 14.29
N LEU A 35 -7.25 8.99 13.74
CA LEU A 35 -7.25 8.53 12.34
C LEU A 35 -7.05 9.69 11.37
N PHE A 36 -7.85 10.76 11.50
CA PHE A 36 -7.76 11.91 10.58
C PHE A 36 -6.47 12.70 10.74
N ARG A 37 -5.92 12.80 11.95
CA ARG A 37 -4.73 13.61 12.22
C ARG A 37 -3.42 12.89 11.97
N GLN A 38 -3.37 11.58 12.20
CA GLN A 38 -2.11 10.80 12.17
C GLN A 38 -2.10 9.67 11.13
N GLY A 39 -3.26 9.38 10.53
CA GLY A 39 -3.42 8.28 9.59
C GLY A 39 -3.70 6.92 10.26
N ALA A 40 -4.25 5.99 9.48
CA ALA A 40 -4.66 4.68 9.95
C ALA A 40 -3.50 3.83 10.50
N HIS A 41 -2.30 4.00 9.96
CA HIS A 41 -1.10 3.25 10.36
C HIS A 41 -0.62 3.54 11.80
N LYS A 42 -1.09 4.62 12.42
CA LYS A 42 -0.80 4.98 13.82
C LYS A 42 -1.82 4.43 14.81
N LEU A 43 -2.89 3.80 14.33
CA LEU A 43 -3.91 3.22 15.19
C LEU A 43 -3.62 1.73 15.45
N SER A 44 -3.89 1.30 16.68
CA SER A 44 -3.92 -0.12 17.00
C SER A 44 -5.12 -0.81 16.34
N SER A 45 -5.05 -2.12 16.15
CA SER A 45 -6.19 -2.92 15.65
C SER A 45 -7.46 -2.75 16.48
N SER A 46 -7.34 -2.58 17.80
CA SER A 46 -8.48 -2.32 18.69
C SER A 46 -9.12 -0.96 18.42
N GLU A 47 -8.32 0.07 18.13
CA GLU A 47 -8.82 1.41 17.78
C GLU A 47 -9.51 1.41 16.42
N LEU A 48 -8.98 0.70 15.44
CA LEU A 48 -9.61 0.53 14.12
C LEU A 48 -10.95 -0.21 14.26
N LEU A 49 -10.99 -1.30 15.02
CA LEU A 49 -12.23 -2.02 15.32
C LEU A 49 -13.23 -1.13 16.05
N ALA A 50 -12.81 -0.29 17.01
CA ALA A 50 -13.67 0.65 17.72
C ALA A 50 -14.32 1.67 16.77
N ILE A 51 -13.59 2.13 15.74
CA ILE A 51 -14.13 3.03 14.69
C ILE A 51 -15.21 2.33 13.87
N ILE A 52 -14.96 1.08 13.43
CA ILE A 52 -15.91 0.28 12.64
C ILE A 52 -17.18 -0.03 13.46
N LEU A 53 -17.02 -0.39 14.72
CA LEU A 53 -18.14 -0.68 15.64
C LEU A 53 -19.00 0.56 15.92
N GLY A 54 -18.43 1.76 15.85
CA GLY A 54 -19.09 3.04 16.05
C GLY A 54 -19.50 3.34 17.49
N SER A 55 -19.91 2.33 18.24
CA SER A 55 -20.37 2.48 19.64
C SER A 55 -20.06 1.22 20.46
N GLY A 56 -19.92 1.42 21.77
CA GLY A 56 -19.85 0.32 22.74
C GLY A 56 -21.21 -0.32 23.02
N THR A 57 -21.30 -0.95 24.17
CA THR A 57 -22.54 -1.47 24.76
C THR A 57 -22.66 -1.01 26.22
N ARG A 58 -23.73 -1.37 26.90
CA ARG A 58 -23.89 -1.03 28.32
C ARG A 58 -22.71 -1.58 29.14
N GLY A 59 -21.90 -0.68 29.70
CA GLY A 59 -20.73 -1.01 30.53
C GLY A 59 -19.44 -1.34 29.77
N LEU A 60 -19.42 -1.28 28.41
CA LEU A 60 -18.22 -1.50 27.61
C LEU A 60 -18.10 -0.43 26.52
N SER A 61 -16.94 0.20 26.41
CA SER A 61 -16.65 1.12 25.31
C SER A 61 -16.45 0.36 23.98
N ALA A 62 -16.50 1.07 22.86
CA ALA A 62 -16.18 0.48 21.56
C ALA A 62 -14.74 -0.05 21.52
N LEU A 63 -13.82 0.60 22.23
CA LEU A 63 -12.42 0.15 22.31
C LEU A 63 -12.29 -1.15 23.12
N ASP A 64 -13.04 -1.28 24.21
CA ASP A 64 -13.04 -2.52 25.01
C ASP A 64 -13.62 -3.68 24.21
N LEU A 65 -14.68 -3.43 23.43
CA LEU A 65 -15.18 -4.43 22.48
C LEU A 65 -14.13 -4.79 21.42
N GLY A 66 -13.41 -3.81 20.87
CA GLY A 66 -12.30 -4.06 19.93
C GLY A 66 -11.21 -4.94 20.55
N ARG A 67 -10.83 -4.68 21.81
CA ARG A 67 -9.88 -5.52 22.56
C ARG A 67 -10.39 -6.94 22.76
N GLN A 68 -11.65 -7.11 23.16
CA GLN A 68 -12.26 -8.43 23.32
C GLN A 68 -12.29 -9.22 22.02
N ILE A 69 -12.55 -8.58 20.89
CA ILE A 69 -12.52 -9.21 19.56
C ILE A 69 -11.12 -9.72 19.27
N ILE A 70 -10.07 -8.89 19.44
CA ILE A 70 -8.68 -9.31 19.23
C ILE A 70 -8.31 -10.48 20.15
N GLN A 71 -8.67 -10.42 21.41
CA GLN A 71 -8.41 -11.52 22.38
C GLN A 71 -9.12 -12.82 21.97
N HIS A 72 -10.36 -12.73 21.49
CA HIS A 72 -11.15 -13.90 21.07
C HIS A 72 -10.57 -14.59 19.85
N PHE A 73 -10.21 -13.83 18.82
CA PHE A 73 -9.68 -14.37 17.57
C PHE A 73 -8.17 -14.51 17.54
N LYS A 74 -7.45 -14.01 18.53
CA LYS A 74 -5.97 -13.98 18.68
C LYS A 74 -5.25 -13.21 17.58
N GLN A 75 -5.71 -13.30 16.34
CA GLN A 75 -5.16 -12.63 15.15
C GLN A 75 -6.29 -12.10 14.27
N LEU A 76 -6.06 -11.00 13.54
CA LEU A 76 -7.03 -10.44 12.60
C LEU A 76 -7.47 -11.45 11.53
N ARG A 77 -6.53 -12.30 11.07
CA ARG A 77 -6.84 -13.38 10.11
C ARG A 77 -7.89 -14.37 10.64
N GLY A 78 -7.95 -14.61 11.95
CA GLY A 78 -8.97 -15.46 12.56
C GLY A 78 -10.39 -14.93 12.39
N MET A 79 -10.55 -13.62 12.12
CA MET A 79 -11.84 -13.00 11.84
C MET A 79 -12.35 -13.33 10.43
N GLU A 80 -11.46 -13.62 9.48
CA GLU A 80 -11.81 -13.89 8.07
C GLU A 80 -12.57 -15.22 7.93
N SER A 81 -12.10 -16.26 8.58
CA SER A 81 -12.70 -17.60 8.56
C SER A 81 -13.78 -17.83 9.63
N ALA A 82 -14.06 -16.82 10.47
CA ALA A 82 -14.96 -16.98 11.61
C ALA A 82 -16.42 -17.11 11.19
N GLU A 83 -17.05 -18.20 11.64
CA GLU A 83 -18.50 -18.44 11.50
C GLU A 83 -19.32 -17.47 12.36
N PRO A 84 -20.55 -17.12 11.94
CA PRO A 84 -21.43 -16.23 12.72
C PRO A 84 -21.63 -16.65 14.18
N ALA A 85 -21.61 -17.96 14.46
CA ALA A 85 -21.72 -18.49 15.80
C ALA A 85 -20.54 -18.13 16.72
N GLN A 86 -19.33 -18.00 16.16
CA GLN A 86 -18.15 -17.59 16.93
C GLN A 86 -18.22 -16.11 17.35
N TRP A 87 -18.70 -15.26 16.45
CA TRP A 87 -18.92 -13.84 16.73
C TRP A 87 -19.97 -13.62 17.84
N ARG A 88 -21.03 -14.44 17.86
CA ARG A 88 -22.10 -14.35 18.86
C ARG A 88 -21.65 -14.71 20.28
N LYS A 89 -20.50 -15.39 20.43
CA LYS A 89 -19.92 -15.70 21.74
C LYS A 89 -19.32 -14.46 22.42
N ILE A 90 -19.03 -13.39 21.66
CA ILE A 90 -18.49 -12.16 22.20
C ILE A 90 -19.61 -11.31 22.76
N LYS A 91 -19.63 -11.14 24.08
CA LYS A 91 -20.66 -10.35 24.79
C LYS A 91 -20.66 -8.91 24.27
N GLY A 92 -21.83 -8.43 23.86
CA GLY A 92 -22.00 -7.06 23.37
C GLY A 92 -21.92 -6.90 21.85
N LEU A 93 -21.67 -7.97 21.09
CA LEU A 93 -21.80 -7.97 19.65
C LEU A 93 -23.20 -8.44 19.23
N GLY A 94 -24.08 -7.48 18.92
CA GLY A 94 -25.35 -7.75 18.25
C GLY A 94 -25.19 -7.98 16.76
N ALA A 95 -26.25 -8.45 16.10
CA ALA A 95 -26.26 -8.78 14.66
C ALA A 95 -25.73 -7.62 13.78
N ALA A 96 -26.13 -6.39 14.04
CA ALA A 96 -25.69 -5.22 13.27
C ALA A 96 -24.16 -5.01 13.35
N LYS A 97 -23.57 -5.13 14.53
CA LYS A 97 -22.12 -4.97 14.72
C LYS A 97 -21.34 -6.11 14.05
N ILE A 98 -21.86 -7.34 14.15
CA ILE A 98 -21.28 -8.50 13.46
C ILE A 98 -21.31 -8.27 11.95
N ALA A 99 -22.43 -7.79 11.40
CA ALA A 99 -22.57 -7.49 9.98
C ALA A 99 -21.54 -6.43 9.52
N CYS A 100 -21.38 -5.32 10.26
CA CYS A 100 -20.38 -4.31 9.95
C CYS A 100 -18.94 -4.87 9.92
N LEU A 101 -18.58 -5.68 10.92
CA LEU A 101 -17.27 -6.29 11.00
C LEU A 101 -17.03 -7.28 9.87
N LYS A 102 -18.01 -8.15 9.56
CA LYS A 102 -17.90 -9.08 8.43
C LYS A 102 -17.82 -8.36 7.09
N ALA A 103 -18.59 -7.29 6.90
CA ALA A 103 -18.49 -6.47 5.69
C ALA A 103 -17.12 -5.81 5.55
N ALA A 104 -16.54 -5.28 6.63
CA ALA A 104 -15.20 -4.70 6.60
C ALA A 104 -14.12 -5.74 6.28
N VAL A 105 -14.22 -6.95 6.84
CA VAL A 105 -13.33 -8.07 6.55
C VAL A 105 -13.45 -8.50 5.08
N GLU A 106 -14.67 -8.63 4.56
CA GLU A 106 -14.94 -8.99 3.16
C GLU A 106 -14.40 -7.94 2.19
N LEU A 107 -14.59 -6.64 2.47
CA LEU A 107 -14.02 -5.56 1.65
C LEU A 107 -12.49 -5.63 1.63
N GLY A 108 -11.86 -5.84 2.78
CA GLY A 108 -10.41 -6.03 2.83
C GLY A 108 -9.92 -7.26 2.06
N LYS A 109 -10.71 -8.33 2.00
CA LYS A 109 -10.44 -9.50 1.17
C LYS A 109 -10.53 -9.17 -0.32
N ARG A 110 -11.61 -8.50 -0.75
CA ARG A 110 -11.79 -8.10 -2.16
C ARG A 110 -10.70 -7.17 -2.65
N ILE A 111 -10.29 -6.19 -1.84
CA ILE A 111 -9.15 -5.31 -2.18
C ILE A 111 -7.90 -6.15 -2.44
N ARG A 112 -7.58 -7.13 -1.58
CA ARG A 112 -6.42 -8.01 -1.81
C ARG A 112 -6.56 -8.91 -3.04
N GLU A 113 -7.79 -9.36 -3.35
CA GLU A 113 -8.08 -10.15 -4.55
C GLU A 113 -7.95 -9.31 -5.82
N GLU A 114 -8.46 -8.08 -5.81
CA GLU A 114 -8.28 -7.10 -6.90
C GLU A 114 -6.81 -6.78 -7.11
N GLU A 115 -6.05 -6.48 -6.06
CA GLU A 115 -4.60 -6.29 -6.14
C GLU A 115 -3.87 -7.53 -6.69
N ALA A 116 -4.32 -8.74 -6.34
CA ALA A 116 -3.71 -9.98 -6.83
C ALA A 116 -4.06 -10.26 -8.31
N LEU A 117 -5.22 -9.81 -8.78
CA LEU A 117 -5.65 -9.93 -10.18
C LEU A 117 -4.99 -8.87 -11.07
N ASP A 118 -4.82 -7.64 -10.56
CA ASP A 118 -4.22 -6.53 -11.31
C ASP A 118 -2.69 -6.66 -11.47
N LEU A 119 -2.05 -7.32 -10.51
CA LEU A 119 -0.62 -7.51 -10.53
C LEU A 119 -0.20 -8.78 -11.28
N GLY A 120 -0.57 -9.06 -12.49
CA GLY A 120 -0.15 -10.20 -13.31
C GLY A 120 1.04 -11.06 -12.79
N PRO A 121 1.55 -12.04 -13.43
CA PRO A 121 2.76 -12.74 -13.01
C PRO A 121 3.90 -11.71 -12.94
N GLY A 122 4.61 -11.65 -11.78
CA GLY A 122 5.75 -10.75 -11.63
C GLY A 122 6.75 -10.94 -12.77
N ILE A 123 7.48 -9.88 -13.11
CA ILE A 123 8.55 -9.94 -14.12
C ILE A 123 9.65 -10.88 -13.61
N LYS A 124 9.96 -11.90 -14.38
CA LYS A 124 10.97 -12.92 -14.05
C LYS A 124 12.18 -12.88 -14.97
N SER A 125 12.04 -12.21 -16.11
CA SER A 125 13.08 -12.12 -17.14
C SER A 125 12.97 -10.80 -17.91
N SER A 126 14.05 -10.41 -18.56
CA SER A 126 14.10 -9.31 -19.56
C SER A 126 13.00 -9.47 -20.62
N ALA A 127 12.79 -10.72 -21.10
CA ALA A 127 11.78 -11.05 -22.09
C ALA A 127 10.35 -10.75 -21.61
N ASP A 128 10.03 -10.90 -20.32
CA ASP A 128 8.72 -10.57 -19.78
C ASP A 128 8.48 -9.05 -19.86
N ALA A 129 9.45 -8.25 -19.46
CA ALA A 129 9.38 -6.80 -19.53
C ALA A 129 9.33 -6.30 -20.98
N ALA A 130 10.20 -6.84 -21.85
CA ALA A 130 10.21 -6.50 -23.27
C ALA A 130 8.86 -6.79 -23.94
N ARG A 131 8.25 -7.95 -23.70
CA ARG A 131 6.94 -8.34 -24.25
C ARG A 131 5.84 -7.34 -23.90
N ILE A 132 5.88 -6.75 -22.70
CA ILE A 132 4.86 -5.80 -22.25
C ILE A 132 4.97 -4.47 -23.00
N VAL A 133 6.18 -3.96 -23.23
CA VAL A 133 6.37 -2.63 -23.85
C VAL A 133 6.55 -2.66 -25.35
N LEU A 134 6.99 -3.78 -25.91
CA LEU A 134 7.28 -3.93 -27.34
C LEU A 134 6.10 -3.48 -28.23
N PRO A 135 4.82 -3.89 -27.99
CA PRO A 135 3.71 -3.46 -28.84
C PRO A 135 3.52 -1.93 -28.87
N GLY A 136 3.86 -1.24 -27.79
CA GLY A 136 3.70 0.21 -27.67
C GLY A 136 4.94 1.03 -28.09
N LEU A 137 6.09 0.40 -28.30
CA LEU A 137 7.36 1.09 -28.56
C LEU A 137 7.95 0.79 -29.95
N ARG A 138 7.75 -0.41 -30.50
CA ARG A 138 8.40 -0.89 -31.71
C ARG A 138 8.20 0.00 -32.94
N ASP A 139 7.02 0.59 -33.10
CA ASP A 139 6.63 1.37 -34.28
C ASP A 139 6.76 2.89 -34.05
N CYS A 140 7.25 3.30 -32.90
CA CYS A 140 7.38 4.71 -32.53
C CYS A 140 8.53 5.37 -33.31
N LYS A 141 8.22 6.49 -33.99
CA LYS A 141 9.18 7.28 -34.75
C LYS A 141 10.05 8.22 -33.92
N ARG A 142 9.72 8.37 -32.61
CA ARG A 142 10.48 9.12 -31.62
C ARG A 142 10.89 8.19 -30.50
N GLU A 143 11.95 8.52 -29.82
CA GLU A 143 12.33 7.82 -28.62
C GLU A 143 11.28 8.08 -27.52
N ILE A 144 10.82 7.02 -26.88
CA ILE A 144 9.88 7.04 -25.76
C ILE A 144 10.53 6.26 -24.63
N PHE A 145 10.62 6.88 -23.47
CA PHE A 145 11.19 6.26 -22.30
C PHE A 145 10.09 5.87 -21.31
N LYS A 146 10.06 4.61 -20.91
CA LYS A 146 9.10 4.07 -19.92
C LYS A 146 9.83 3.49 -18.72
N VAL A 147 9.20 3.61 -17.57
CA VAL A 147 9.70 3.03 -16.32
C VAL A 147 8.62 2.16 -15.72
N PHE A 148 8.97 0.92 -15.43
CA PHE A 148 8.18 0.00 -14.62
C PHE A 148 8.51 0.24 -13.16
N PHE A 149 7.51 0.45 -12.34
CA PHE A 149 7.64 0.47 -10.89
C PHE A 149 7.18 -0.87 -10.34
N LEU A 150 8.05 -1.52 -9.56
CA LEU A 150 7.85 -2.89 -9.11
C LEU A 150 7.84 -2.97 -7.58
N ASN A 151 7.01 -3.86 -7.04
CA ASN A 151 7.06 -4.17 -5.62
C ASN A 151 8.20 -5.18 -5.31
N SER A 152 8.39 -5.51 -4.02
CA SER A 152 9.40 -6.46 -3.55
C SER A 152 9.26 -7.90 -4.09
N ARG A 153 8.18 -8.21 -4.81
CA ARG A 153 7.96 -9.50 -5.49
C ARG A 153 8.09 -9.36 -7.00
N HIS A 154 8.69 -8.27 -7.46
CA HIS A 154 8.84 -7.89 -8.87
C HIS A 154 7.53 -7.85 -9.66
N LYS A 155 6.40 -7.62 -8.98
CA LYS A 155 5.13 -7.38 -9.65
C LYS A 155 5.02 -5.91 -10.02
N ILE A 156 4.45 -5.64 -11.18
CA ILE A 156 4.25 -4.29 -11.70
C ILE A 156 3.24 -3.56 -10.82
N ILE A 157 3.63 -2.41 -10.28
CA ILE A 157 2.74 -1.46 -9.62
C ILE A 157 2.18 -0.51 -10.65
N ASP A 158 3.05 0.03 -11.54
CA ASP A 158 2.68 0.95 -12.60
C ASP A 158 3.73 0.95 -13.70
N ILE A 159 3.36 1.43 -14.90
CA ILE A 159 4.25 1.67 -16.03
C ILE A 159 4.02 3.10 -16.50
N VAL A 160 5.00 3.95 -16.29
CA VAL A 160 4.87 5.38 -16.59
C VAL A 160 5.79 5.76 -17.74
N GLU A 161 5.24 6.50 -18.70
CA GLU A 161 6.04 7.20 -19.70
C GLU A 161 6.69 8.41 -19.04
N VAL A 162 8.01 8.46 -19.07
CA VAL A 162 8.77 9.61 -18.59
C VAL A 162 9.06 10.48 -19.78
N VAL A 163 8.35 11.61 -19.88
CA VAL A 163 8.52 12.57 -20.96
C VAL A 163 9.89 13.23 -20.83
N GLU A 164 10.62 13.31 -21.94
CA GLU A 164 11.90 14.02 -22.04
C GLU A 164 11.85 15.40 -21.36
N GLY A 165 12.79 15.63 -20.45
CA GLY A 165 13.12 16.98 -20.01
C GLY A 165 13.86 17.70 -21.11
N THR A 166 13.25 18.75 -21.65
CA THR A 166 13.82 19.79 -22.53
C THR A 166 14.60 19.36 -23.79
N VAL A 167 14.46 20.16 -24.84
CA VAL A 167 14.85 20.05 -26.26
C VAL A 167 16.27 19.57 -26.55
N ASP A 168 17.16 19.45 -25.56
CA ASP A 168 18.59 19.17 -25.76
C ASP A 168 19.14 17.89 -25.10
N GLN A 169 18.32 17.08 -24.38
CA GLN A 169 18.79 15.84 -23.77
C GLN A 169 17.77 14.71 -23.92
N ALA A 170 18.15 13.66 -24.66
CA ALA A 170 17.34 12.47 -24.93
C ALA A 170 17.12 11.55 -23.72
N ASN A 171 17.76 11.81 -22.57
CA ASN A 171 17.66 10.98 -21.38
C ASN A 171 16.77 11.61 -20.32
N PRO A 172 15.84 10.85 -19.71
CA PRO A 172 15.02 11.33 -18.60
C PRO A 172 15.90 11.70 -17.41
N ILE A 173 15.43 12.67 -16.63
CA ILE A 173 16.15 13.10 -15.42
C ILE A 173 16.04 12.01 -14.35
N ILE A 174 17.15 11.39 -13.97
CA ILE A 174 17.23 10.32 -12.94
C ILE A 174 16.46 10.70 -11.67
N ARG A 175 16.55 11.96 -11.25
CA ARG A 175 15.81 12.49 -10.09
C ARG A 175 14.30 12.31 -10.24
N GLU A 176 13.73 12.50 -11.42
CA GLU A 176 12.30 12.38 -11.67
C GLU A 176 11.86 10.91 -11.67
N ILE A 177 12.69 10.01 -12.18
CA ILE A 177 12.45 8.57 -12.12
C ILE A 177 12.33 8.13 -10.66
N PHE A 178 13.31 8.49 -9.82
CA PHE A 178 13.27 8.09 -8.40
C PHE A 178 12.22 8.85 -7.59
N HIS A 179 11.91 10.09 -7.93
CA HIS A 179 10.77 10.78 -7.32
C HIS A 179 9.46 10.00 -7.55
N LYS A 180 9.20 9.57 -8.79
CA LYS A 180 8.04 8.72 -9.12
C LYS A 180 8.14 7.34 -8.44
N ALA A 181 9.31 6.70 -8.42
CA ALA A 181 9.50 5.42 -7.75
C ALA A 181 9.12 5.49 -6.26
N LEU A 182 9.53 6.56 -5.57
CA LEU A 182 9.17 6.78 -4.17
C LEU A 182 7.67 7.07 -3.98
N GLN A 183 7.04 7.79 -4.89
CA GLN A 183 5.58 8.02 -4.86
C GLN A 183 4.78 6.72 -5.01
N HIS A 184 5.27 5.80 -5.84
CA HIS A 184 4.67 4.47 -6.04
C HIS A 184 5.11 3.44 -4.99
N PHE A 185 5.94 3.82 -4.01
CA PHE A 185 6.53 2.90 -3.03
C PHE A 185 7.21 1.70 -3.70
N ALA A 186 7.84 1.92 -4.85
CA ALA A 186 8.51 0.88 -5.61
C ALA A 186 9.75 0.38 -4.88
N ALA A 187 9.92 -0.95 -4.82
CA ALA A 187 11.13 -1.60 -4.32
C ALA A 187 12.19 -1.73 -5.41
N ALA A 188 11.74 -1.83 -6.67
CA ALA A 188 12.62 -1.95 -7.83
C ALA A 188 12.03 -1.25 -9.05
N ILE A 189 12.87 -0.95 -10.04
CA ILE A 189 12.47 -0.40 -11.33
C ILE A 189 13.11 -1.17 -12.48
N ILE A 190 12.43 -1.16 -13.64
CA ILE A 190 13.00 -1.51 -14.95
C ILE A 190 12.74 -0.33 -15.87
N CYS A 191 13.79 0.10 -16.58
CA CYS A 191 13.67 1.12 -17.61
C CYS A 191 13.53 0.48 -18.99
N ALA A 192 12.81 1.12 -19.89
CA ALA A 192 12.71 0.69 -21.28
C ALA A 192 12.57 1.88 -22.21
N HIS A 193 13.31 1.90 -23.30
CA HIS A 193 13.12 2.87 -24.38
C HIS A 193 13.27 2.23 -25.75
N ASN A 194 12.83 2.90 -26.79
CA ASN A 194 12.97 2.42 -28.16
C ASN A 194 14.02 3.22 -28.91
N HIS A 195 14.71 2.54 -29.84
CA HIS A 195 15.53 3.15 -30.85
C HIS A 195 14.78 3.18 -32.19
N PRO A 196 14.32 4.35 -32.69
CA PRO A 196 13.63 4.47 -33.96
C PRO A 196 14.52 4.07 -35.17
N SER A 197 15.82 4.07 -34.97
CA SER A 197 16.81 3.62 -36.00
C SER A 197 16.75 2.11 -36.26
N GLY A 198 16.14 1.31 -35.36
CA GLY A 198 16.16 -0.14 -35.42
C GLY A 198 17.48 -0.79 -34.99
N ASN A 199 18.46 0.01 -34.52
CA ASN A 199 19.69 -0.52 -33.95
C ASN A 199 19.47 -0.81 -32.43
N ARG A 200 19.62 -2.06 -32.00
CA ARG A 200 19.43 -2.46 -30.60
C ARG A 200 20.66 -2.20 -29.71
N GLU A 201 21.82 -1.91 -30.31
CA GLU A 201 23.03 -1.66 -29.53
C GLU A 201 22.91 -0.37 -28.72
N PRO A 202 23.24 -0.42 -27.41
CA PRO A 202 23.18 0.75 -26.55
C PRO A 202 24.19 1.82 -27.00
N SER A 203 23.73 3.06 -27.03
CA SER A 203 24.61 4.21 -27.26
C SER A 203 25.55 4.46 -26.07
N PRO A 204 26.63 5.22 -26.21
CA PRO A 204 27.45 5.64 -25.07
C PRO A 204 26.64 6.40 -24.01
N GLN A 205 25.62 7.15 -24.44
CA GLN A 205 24.70 7.86 -23.51
C GLN A 205 23.84 6.88 -22.71
N ASP A 206 23.31 5.83 -23.34
CA ASP A 206 22.52 4.80 -22.64
C ASP A 206 23.35 4.10 -21.56
N LYS A 207 24.60 3.78 -21.90
CA LYS A 207 25.53 3.17 -20.93
C LYS A 207 25.85 4.08 -19.75
N ALA A 208 26.14 5.35 -20.03
CA ALA A 208 26.40 6.33 -18.97
C ALA A 208 25.17 6.54 -18.08
N PHE A 209 24.01 6.74 -18.70
CA PHE A 209 22.73 6.90 -18.01
C PHE A 209 22.41 5.70 -17.12
N THR A 210 22.54 4.47 -17.65
CA THR A 210 22.26 3.23 -16.90
C THR A 210 23.19 3.10 -15.70
N CYS A 211 24.48 3.38 -15.89
CA CYS A 211 25.46 3.35 -14.79
C CYS A 211 25.09 4.33 -13.68
N ASP A 212 24.71 5.55 -14.03
CA ASP A 212 24.35 6.57 -13.03
C ASP A 212 22.99 6.29 -12.36
N LEU A 213 22.04 5.72 -13.11
CA LEU A 213 20.75 5.26 -12.59
C LEU A 213 20.96 4.17 -11.53
N VAL A 214 21.79 3.16 -11.81
CA VAL A 214 22.12 2.07 -10.88
C VAL A 214 22.78 2.62 -9.62
N LYS A 215 23.73 3.54 -9.75
CA LYS A 215 24.38 4.19 -8.58
C LYS A 215 23.37 4.93 -7.72
N ALA A 216 22.49 5.70 -8.35
CA ALA A 216 21.45 6.46 -7.65
C ALA A 216 20.47 5.51 -6.95
N GLY A 217 20.05 4.43 -7.62
CA GLY A 217 19.15 3.43 -7.04
C GLY A 217 19.72 2.77 -5.78
N LYS A 218 21.00 2.42 -5.78
CA LYS A 218 21.70 1.89 -4.59
C LYS A 218 21.68 2.86 -3.41
N VAL A 219 21.82 4.15 -3.65
CA VAL A 219 21.80 5.17 -2.60
C VAL A 219 20.39 5.36 -2.03
N ILE A 220 19.38 5.33 -2.90
CA ILE A 220 17.97 5.58 -2.54
C ILE A 220 17.30 4.32 -1.96
N GLY A 221 17.87 3.12 -2.19
CA GLY A 221 17.27 1.84 -1.79
C GLY A 221 16.18 1.35 -2.73
N VAL A 222 16.22 1.76 -4.00
CA VAL A 222 15.35 1.27 -5.08
C VAL A 222 16.22 0.55 -6.10
N GLU A 223 16.04 -0.75 -6.26
CA GLU A 223 16.87 -1.58 -7.14
C GLU A 223 16.57 -1.30 -8.61
N VAL A 224 17.60 -1.15 -9.44
CA VAL A 224 17.47 -1.09 -10.90
C VAL A 224 17.71 -2.49 -11.43
N LEU A 225 16.64 -3.20 -11.83
CA LEU A 225 16.72 -4.59 -12.25
C LEU A 225 17.18 -4.73 -13.70
N ASP A 226 16.77 -3.82 -14.57
CA ASP A 226 17.15 -3.85 -15.99
C ASP A 226 16.97 -2.49 -16.66
N HIS A 227 17.64 -2.32 -17.79
CA HIS A 227 17.37 -1.29 -18.78
C HIS A 227 17.27 -1.98 -20.15
N ILE A 228 16.12 -1.83 -20.82
CA ILE A 228 15.76 -2.52 -22.04
C ILE A 228 15.67 -1.54 -23.20
N ILE A 229 16.33 -1.84 -24.31
CA ILE A 229 16.24 -1.06 -25.54
C ILE A 229 15.43 -1.87 -26.57
N ILE A 230 14.31 -1.34 -27.02
CA ILE A 230 13.46 -1.94 -28.05
C ILE A 230 13.90 -1.44 -29.45
N ALA A 231 14.15 -2.35 -30.35
CA ALA A 231 14.56 -2.04 -31.75
C ALA A 231 13.77 -2.92 -32.72
N GLY A 232 12.65 -2.41 -33.23
CA GLY A 232 11.71 -3.20 -34.02
C GLY A 232 11.13 -4.36 -33.22
N GLU A 233 11.33 -5.59 -33.70
CA GLU A 233 10.87 -6.81 -33.02
C GLU A 233 11.91 -7.37 -32.02
N ASP A 234 13.12 -6.80 -32.00
CA ASP A 234 14.21 -7.22 -31.12
C ASP A 234 14.36 -6.29 -29.91
N TYR A 235 15.13 -6.73 -28.95
CA TYR A 235 15.51 -5.90 -27.80
C TYR A 235 16.93 -6.20 -27.31
N TYR A 236 17.51 -5.27 -26.59
CA TYR A 236 18.73 -5.41 -25.79
C TYR A 236 18.38 -5.26 -24.30
N SER A 237 19.02 -6.05 -23.45
CA SER A 237 18.90 -5.96 -21.98
C SER A 237 20.29 -5.77 -21.38
N PHE A 238 20.45 -4.75 -20.57
CA PHE A 238 21.69 -4.49 -19.82
C PHE A 238 21.94 -5.56 -18.76
N ALA A 239 20.88 -6.11 -18.14
CA ALA A 239 21.01 -7.18 -17.16
C ALA A 239 21.49 -8.48 -17.83
N ASP A 240 20.90 -8.87 -18.97
CA ASP A 240 21.32 -10.07 -19.72
C ASP A 240 22.76 -9.94 -20.24
N ALA A 241 23.20 -8.71 -20.53
CA ALA A 241 24.57 -8.41 -20.95
C ALA A 241 25.57 -8.36 -19.77
N GLY A 242 25.09 -8.40 -18.53
CA GLY A 242 25.93 -8.29 -17.33
C GLY A 242 26.49 -6.89 -17.09
N GLU A 243 25.80 -5.85 -17.57
CA GLU A 243 26.20 -4.45 -17.44
C GLU A 243 25.45 -3.71 -16.30
N ILE A 244 24.60 -4.43 -15.53
CA ILE A 244 23.92 -3.99 -14.29
C ILE A 244 24.30 -4.88 -13.12
#